data_147afae997e45bfc6b438567756cb61c
#
_entry.id   147afae997e45bfc6b438567756cb61c
#
_cell.length_a   1.000
_cell.length_b   1.000
_cell.length_c   1.000
_cell.angle_alpha   90.00
_cell.angle_beta   90.00
_cell.angle_gamma   90.00
#
_symmetry.space_group_name_H-M   'P 1'
#
loop_
_entity.id
_entity.type
_entity.pdbx_description
1 polymer ?
#
loop_
_entity_poly.entity_id
_entity_poly.type
_entity_poly.pdbx_seq_one_letter_code
_entity_poly.pdbx_strand_id
1 'polypeptide(L)'
;MEIATEFEGVLAKLKGVDTDKLSNLSDAIKLDFYKYYKQATVGDCNIPEPYTIYYTAHAKWTAWKSLAGMAQEDAMLEYINYYKNYIIISS
;
A
#
# COMPACT_ATOMS: atom_id res chain seq x y z
N MET A 1 6.01 -20.69 5.72
CA MET A 1 5.58 -19.48 6.43
C MET A 1 4.49 -18.80 5.64
N GLU A 2 3.42 -18.41 6.29
CA GLU A 2 2.35 -17.78 5.59
C GLU A 2 2.65 -16.31 5.33
N ILE A 3 2.42 -15.87 4.09
CA ILE A 3 2.65 -14.49 3.70
C ILE A 3 1.75 -13.54 4.50
N ALA A 4 0.54 -13.97 4.86
CA ALA A 4 -0.37 -13.15 5.65
C ALA A 4 0.20 -12.80 7.02
N THR A 5 0.87 -13.75 7.67
CA THR A 5 1.51 -13.51 8.96
C THR A 5 2.64 -12.50 8.84
N GLU A 6 3.45 -12.63 7.80
CA GLU A 6 4.54 -11.70 7.55
C GLU A 6 4.00 -10.30 7.24
N PHE A 7 2.93 -10.24 6.45
CA PHE A 7 2.29 -8.97 6.11
C PHE A 7 1.77 -8.25 7.35
N GLU A 8 1.10 -8.98 8.25
CA GLU A 8 0.62 -8.38 9.50
C GLU A 8 1.76 -7.93 10.40
N GLY A 9 2.86 -8.67 10.39
CA GLY A 9 4.06 -8.27 11.12
C GLY A 9 4.62 -6.95 10.60
N VAL A 10 4.62 -6.75 9.29
CA VAL A 10 5.05 -5.50 8.67
C VAL A 10 4.12 -4.35 9.07
N LEU A 11 2.80 -4.57 9.06
CA LEU A 11 1.86 -3.54 9.47
C LEU A 11 2.08 -3.12 10.91
N ALA A 12 2.35 -4.08 11.79
CA ALA A 12 2.64 -3.79 13.19
C ALA A 12 3.92 -2.96 13.35
N LYS A 13 4.95 -3.30 12.58
CA LYS A 13 6.23 -2.57 12.62
C LYS A 13 6.08 -1.16 12.11
N LEU A 14 5.25 -0.94 11.08
CA LEU A 14 5.03 0.39 10.54
C LEU A 14 4.40 1.34 11.54
N LYS A 15 3.63 0.84 12.49
CA LYS A 15 3.05 1.69 13.53
C LYS A 15 4.11 2.33 14.40
N GLY A 16 5.28 1.70 14.52
CA GLY A 16 6.39 2.23 15.30
C GLY A 16 7.40 3.03 14.52
N VAL A 17 7.20 3.19 13.20
CA VAL A 17 8.13 3.94 12.37
C VAL A 17 7.93 5.44 12.57
N ASP A 18 9.05 6.18 12.58
CA ASP A 18 9.04 7.63 12.70
C ASP A 18 8.20 8.25 11.58
N THR A 19 7.28 9.14 11.97
CA THR A 19 6.41 9.81 11.01
C THR A 19 7.18 10.64 10.00
N ASP A 20 8.33 11.19 10.40
CA ASP A 20 9.19 11.95 9.47
C ASP A 20 9.69 11.06 8.34
N LYS A 21 10.03 9.82 8.65
CA LYS A 21 10.49 8.88 7.64
C LYS A 21 9.39 8.56 6.64
N LEU A 22 8.17 8.36 7.13
CA LEU A 22 7.03 8.07 6.26
C LEU A 22 6.64 9.27 5.42
N SER A 23 6.66 10.47 5.99
CA SER A 23 6.27 11.69 5.27
C SER A 23 7.28 12.09 4.21
N ASN A 24 8.53 11.62 4.32
CA ASN A 24 9.56 11.91 3.33
C ASN A 24 9.48 11.03 2.08
N LEU A 25 8.62 10.01 2.08
CA LEU A 25 8.40 9.22 0.88
C LEU A 25 7.70 10.06 -0.16
N SER A 26 8.02 9.83 -1.44
CA SER A 26 7.34 10.53 -2.53
C SER A 26 5.86 10.15 -2.54
N ASP A 27 5.04 11.01 -3.13
CA ASP A 27 3.61 10.74 -3.26
C ASP A 27 3.36 9.46 -4.06
N ALA A 28 4.18 9.21 -5.09
CA ALA A 28 4.06 7.99 -5.88
C ALA A 28 4.29 6.74 -5.02
N ILE A 29 5.30 6.77 -4.16
CA ILE A 29 5.60 5.63 -3.28
C ILE A 29 4.48 5.44 -2.25
N LYS A 30 3.96 6.55 -1.70
CA LYS A 30 2.83 6.47 -0.76
C LYS A 30 1.59 5.85 -1.41
N LEU A 31 1.33 6.20 -2.68
CA LEU A 31 0.22 5.60 -3.42
C LEU A 31 0.44 4.12 -3.67
N ASP A 32 1.69 3.70 -3.91
CA ASP A 32 2.00 2.29 -4.09
C ASP A 32 1.75 1.50 -2.81
N PHE A 33 2.16 2.02 -1.65
CA PHE A 33 1.83 1.40 -0.37
C PHE A 33 0.32 1.29 -0.19
N TYR A 34 -0.40 2.35 -0.51
CA TYR A 34 -1.86 2.36 -0.36
C TYR A 34 -2.52 1.30 -1.25
N LYS A 35 -2.15 1.25 -2.54
CA LYS A 35 -2.82 0.34 -3.48
C LYS A 35 -2.58 -1.12 -3.11
N TYR A 36 -1.35 -1.47 -2.72
CA TYR A 36 -1.08 -2.84 -2.32
C TYR A 36 -1.76 -3.19 -1.01
N TYR A 37 -1.83 -2.24 -0.07
CA TYR A 37 -2.55 -2.45 1.18
C TYR A 37 -4.02 -2.75 0.92
N LYS A 38 -4.67 -1.95 0.08
CA LYS A 38 -6.10 -2.16 -0.23
C LYS A 38 -6.31 -3.47 -0.96
N GLN A 39 -5.49 -3.77 -1.94
CA GLN A 39 -5.62 -5.03 -2.67
C GLN A 39 -5.37 -6.23 -1.76
N ALA A 40 -4.42 -6.11 -0.83
CA ALA A 40 -4.10 -7.18 0.10
C ALA A 40 -5.21 -7.43 1.12
N THR A 41 -5.86 -6.37 1.59
CA THR A 41 -6.85 -6.48 2.67
C THR A 41 -8.29 -6.61 2.18
N VAL A 42 -8.64 -5.94 1.09
CA VAL A 42 -10.01 -5.91 0.56
C VAL A 42 -10.14 -6.74 -0.71
N GLY A 43 -9.12 -6.74 -1.57
CA GLY A 43 -9.20 -7.32 -2.90
C GLY A 43 -9.43 -6.23 -3.93
N ASP A 44 -10.14 -6.57 -5.01
CA ASP A 44 -10.38 -5.61 -6.09
C ASP A 44 -11.14 -4.38 -5.60
N CYS A 45 -10.82 -3.24 -6.20
CA CYS A 45 -11.47 -1.98 -5.87
C CYS A 45 -12.99 -2.10 -6.03
N ASN A 46 -13.71 -1.84 -4.96
CA ASN A 46 -15.16 -2.04 -4.90
C ASN A 46 -15.94 -0.76 -4.59
N ILE A 47 -15.30 0.39 -4.78
CA ILE A 47 -15.94 1.68 -4.55
C ILE A 47 -16.07 2.44 -5.87
N PRO A 48 -17.07 3.36 -5.97
CA PRO A 48 -17.23 4.15 -7.20
C PRO A 48 -16.07 5.14 -7.35
N GLU A 49 -15.84 5.54 -8.59
CA GLU A 49 -14.78 6.51 -8.90
C GLU A 49 -15.11 7.87 -8.30
N PRO A 50 -14.21 8.44 -7.47
CA PRO A 50 -14.40 9.80 -6.96
C PRO A 50 -14.31 10.81 -8.10
N TYR A 51 -14.90 12.00 -7.89
CA TYR A 51 -14.76 13.08 -8.86
C TYR A 51 -13.29 13.53 -8.93
N THR A 52 -12.86 13.90 -10.13
CA THR A 52 -11.46 14.28 -10.36
C THR A 52 -11.04 15.52 -9.59
N ILE A 53 -12.01 16.34 -9.17
CA ILE A 53 -11.72 17.52 -8.36
C ILE A 53 -11.15 17.14 -6.97
N TYR A 54 -11.43 15.92 -6.52
CA TYR A 54 -10.87 15.40 -5.27
C TYR A 54 -9.57 14.65 -5.59
N TYR A 55 -8.49 15.40 -5.79
CA TYR A 55 -7.23 14.84 -6.31
C TYR A 55 -6.73 13.64 -5.55
N THR A 56 -6.66 13.75 -4.22
CA THR A 56 -6.10 12.68 -3.39
C THR A 56 -6.96 11.42 -3.46
N ALA A 57 -8.28 11.60 -3.31
CA ALA A 57 -9.20 10.48 -3.36
C ALA A 57 -9.18 9.81 -4.73
N HIS A 58 -9.14 10.60 -5.81
CA HIS A 58 -9.13 10.07 -7.15
C HIS A 58 -7.82 9.34 -7.45
N ALA A 59 -6.69 9.88 -7.01
CA ALA A 59 -5.39 9.25 -7.18
C ALA A 59 -5.33 7.89 -6.45
N LYS A 60 -5.86 7.85 -5.23
CA LYS A 60 -5.91 6.60 -4.46
C LYS A 60 -6.80 5.57 -5.15
N TRP A 61 -7.96 6.00 -5.63
CA TRP A 61 -8.88 5.11 -6.34
C TRP A 61 -8.23 4.55 -7.60
N THR A 62 -7.60 5.42 -8.39
CA THR A 62 -6.94 5.02 -9.63
C THR A 62 -5.85 4.00 -9.37
N ALA A 63 -5.04 4.24 -8.34
CA ALA A 63 -3.94 3.35 -7.99
C ALA A 63 -4.47 1.96 -7.58
N TRP A 64 -5.48 1.92 -6.72
CA TRP A 64 -6.08 0.64 -6.29
C TRP A 64 -6.75 -0.06 -7.47
N LYS A 65 -7.52 0.67 -8.27
CA LYS A 65 -8.25 0.10 -9.42
C LYS A 65 -7.29 -0.53 -10.42
N SER A 66 -6.08 0.01 -10.55
CA SER A 66 -5.08 -0.53 -11.49
C SER A 66 -4.64 -1.96 -11.14
N LEU A 67 -4.91 -2.41 -9.91
CA LEU A 67 -4.53 -3.75 -9.46
C LEU A 67 -5.67 -4.77 -9.63
N ALA A 68 -6.74 -4.43 -10.33
CA ALA A 68 -7.86 -5.36 -10.52
C ALA A 68 -7.35 -6.71 -11.04
N GLY A 69 -7.77 -7.79 -10.38
CA GLY A 69 -7.35 -9.15 -10.73
C GLY A 69 -6.13 -9.65 -9.97
N MET A 70 -5.40 -8.78 -9.27
CA MET A 70 -4.25 -9.22 -8.49
C MET A 70 -4.71 -10.00 -7.27
N ALA A 71 -4.07 -11.16 -7.01
CA ALA A 71 -4.38 -11.95 -5.82
C ALA A 71 -3.95 -11.20 -4.56
N GLN A 72 -4.72 -11.38 -3.48
CA GLN A 72 -4.42 -10.71 -2.22
C GLN A 72 -3.02 -11.05 -1.70
N GLU A 73 -2.61 -12.32 -1.86
CA GLU A 73 -1.28 -12.74 -1.41
C GLU A 73 -0.17 -12.08 -2.21
N ASP A 74 -0.38 -11.88 -3.51
CA ASP A 74 0.59 -11.17 -4.34
C ASP A 74 0.73 -9.72 -3.90
N ALA A 75 -0.39 -9.08 -3.56
CA ALA A 75 -0.36 -7.71 -3.06
C ALA A 75 0.34 -7.62 -1.71
N MET A 76 0.15 -8.61 -0.84
CA MET A 76 0.85 -8.68 0.45
C MET A 76 2.36 -8.75 0.23
N LEU A 77 2.79 -9.57 -0.72
CA LEU A 77 4.20 -9.72 -1.01
C LEU A 77 4.80 -8.40 -1.52
N GLU A 78 4.09 -7.71 -2.41
CA GLU A 78 4.56 -6.43 -2.91
C GLU A 78 4.64 -5.38 -1.80
N TYR A 79 3.67 -5.36 -0.90
CA TYR A 79 3.68 -4.45 0.24
C TYR A 79 4.91 -4.70 1.12
N ILE A 80 5.20 -5.97 1.39
CA ILE A 80 6.37 -6.34 2.19
C ILE A 80 7.65 -5.89 1.49
N ASN A 81 7.73 -6.07 0.16
CA ASN A 81 8.90 -5.65 -0.61
C ASN A 81 9.09 -4.14 -0.55
N TYR A 82 8.01 -3.37 -0.64
CA TYR A 82 8.07 -1.91 -0.52
C TYR A 82 8.55 -1.50 0.87
N TYR A 83 8.06 -2.17 1.91
CA TYR A 83 8.52 -1.93 3.27
C TYR A 83 10.03 -2.13 3.39
N LYS A 84 10.53 -3.24 2.88
CA LYS A 84 11.96 -3.54 2.95
C LYS A 84 12.80 -2.54 2.17
N ASN A 85 12.33 -2.14 0.99
CA ASN A 85 13.10 -1.26 0.11
C ASN A 85 13.07 0.19 0.53
N TYR A 86 11.95 0.68 1.05
CA TYR A 86 11.76 2.10 1.31
C TYR A 86 11.78 2.48 2.79
N ILE A 87 11.57 1.53 3.68
CA ILE A 87 11.55 1.81 5.11
C ILE A 87 12.81 1.28 5.79
N ILE A 88 13.18 0.03 5.52
CA ILE A 88 14.35 -0.57 6.20
C ILE A 88 15.65 -0.16 5.54
N ILE A 89 15.77 -0.36 4.22
CA ILE A 89 17.04 -0.15 3.52
C ILE A 89 17.44 1.31 3.48
N SER A 90 16.46 2.20 3.36
CA SER A 90 16.72 3.63 3.25
C SER A 90 16.97 4.33 4.59
N SER A 91 16.99 3.56 5.68
CA SER A 91 17.24 4.18 7.00
C SER A 91 18.70 4.48 7.27
#